data_76db15089b493db5c50ebe6f8964b520
#
_entry.id   76db15089b493db5c50ebe6f8964b520
#
_cell.length_a   1.000
_cell.length_b   1.000
_cell.length_c   1.000
_cell.angle_alpha   90.00
_cell.angle_beta   90.00
_cell.angle_gamma   90.00
#
_symmetry.space_group_name_H-M   'P 1'
#
loop_
_entity.id
_entity.type
_entity.pdbx_description
1 polymer ?
#
loop_
_entity_poly.entity_id
_entity_poly.type
_entity_poly.pdbx_seq_one_letter_code
_entity_poly.pdbx_strand_id
1 'polypeptide(L)'
;MNPGQTPLIRYSICVSGAASGDTVEASSSLAKRIGAAIATRGHVTVTGATIGLPYYAARGAKENLGLSIGFSPSATMREHARKYRLPLDAFDYIYFTGTHYMGRDISMIHSSDAVICVGGRFGTLNEFIIALEEGKPIGILNGSGGASDIIDELMRVLEPPRHDMVLFDDNPENLVNRIVKILDKETADLHSDLVNLKTLMNGRRSG
;
A
#
# COMPACT_ATOMS: atom_id res chain seq x y z
N MET A 1 -10.04 -0.17 17.79
CA MET A 1 -10.66 -1.46 17.41
C MET A 1 -10.08 -2.55 18.30
N ASN A 2 -10.89 -3.53 18.69
CA ASN A 2 -10.37 -4.69 19.41
C ASN A 2 -9.45 -5.51 18.49
N PRO A 3 -8.27 -5.94 18.92
CA PRO A 3 -7.40 -6.80 18.14
C PRO A 3 -8.14 -8.11 17.81
N GLY A 4 -8.25 -8.43 16.52
CA GLY A 4 -8.91 -9.64 16.02
C GLY A 4 -10.29 -9.44 15.38
N GLN A 5 -10.82 -8.23 15.37
CA GLN A 5 -12.08 -7.95 14.67
C GLN A 5 -11.78 -7.49 13.24
N THR A 6 -12.26 -8.25 12.26
CA THR A 6 -12.16 -7.86 10.84
C THR A 6 -12.95 -6.58 10.60
N PRO A 7 -12.36 -5.52 10.03
CA PRO A 7 -13.09 -4.29 9.72
C PRO A 7 -14.21 -4.55 8.70
N LEU A 8 -15.24 -3.72 8.74
CA LEU A 8 -16.37 -3.82 7.80
C LEU A 8 -15.92 -3.54 6.36
N ILE A 9 -15.04 -2.55 6.20
CA ILE A 9 -14.38 -2.21 4.94
C ILE A 9 -12.90 -2.54 5.08
N ARG A 10 -12.33 -3.27 4.12
CA ARG A 10 -10.90 -3.54 4.04
C ARG A 10 -10.28 -2.67 2.97
N TYR A 11 -9.41 -1.78 3.38
CA TYR A 11 -8.66 -0.95 2.44
C TYR A 11 -7.48 -1.73 1.85
N SER A 12 -7.19 -1.46 0.60
CA SER A 12 -5.99 -1.89 -0.12
C SER A 12 -4.94 -0.77 -0.04
N ILE A 13 -3.85 -1.00 0.71
CA ILE A 13 -2.81 0.01 0.92
C ILE A 13 -1.55 -0.44 0.19
N CYS A 14 -1.18 0.31 -0.85
CA CYS A 14 0.04 0.06 -1.61
C CYS A 14 1.27 0.49 -0.81
N VAL A 15 2.29 -0.37 -0.76
CA VAL A 15 3.61 -0.01 -0.24
C VAL A 15 4.59 0.02 -1.40
N SER A 16 5.00 1.23 -1.75
CA SER A 16 6.00 1.56 -2.77
C SER A 16 7.37 1.77 -2.13
N GLY A 17 8.42 1.30 -2.77
CA GLY A 17 9.77 1.47 -2.21
C GLY A 17 10.88 0.93 -3.09
N ALA A 18 12.13 1.13 -2.63
CA ALA A 18 13.32 0.67 -3.34
C ALA A 18 13.35 -0.86 -3.50
N ALA A 19 13.57 -1.32 -4.73
CA ALA A 19 13.81 -2.74 -5.00
C ALA A 19 15.26 -3.18 -4.72
N SER A 20 16.22 -2.24 -4.69
CA SER A 20 17.65 -2.52 -4.48
C SER A 20 18.40 -1.27 -4.02
N GLY A 21 19.62 -1.46 -3.50
CA GLY A 21 20.51 -0.39 -3.04
C GLY A 21 20.49 -0.20 -1.52
N ASP A 22 21.31 0.72 -1.03
CA ASP A 22 21.58 0.95 0.40
C ASP A 22 20.31 1.29 1.20
N THR A 23 19.34 1.93 0.57
CA THR A 23 18.04 2.22 1.18
C THR A 23 17.27 0.96 1.59
N VAL A 24 17.48 -0.18 0.90
CA VAL A 24 16.85 -1.45 1.26
C VAL A 24 17.42 -1.99 2.57
N GLU A 25 18.74 -1.95 2.74
CA GLU A 25 19.39 -2.40 3.96
C GLU A 25 18.97 -1.53 5.15
N ALA A 26 19.00 -0.21 4.98
CA ALA A 26 18.66 0.75 6.03
C ALA A 26 17.18 0.70 6.46
N SER A 27 16.25 0.46 5.52
CA SER A 27 14.82 0.64 5.76
C SER A 27 13.98 -0.64 5.68
N SER A 28 14.61 -1.82 5.55
CA SER A 28 13.90 -3.11 5.47
C SER A 28 13.01 -3.39 6.69
N SER A 29 13.50 -3.10 7.90
CA SER A 29 12.72 -3.26 9.14
C SER A 29 11.52 -2.29 9.20
N LEU A 30 11.68 -1.06 8.69
CA LEU A 30 10.61 -0.07 8.63
C LEU A 30 9.51 -0.51 7.65
N ALA A 31 9.91 -0.97 6.46
CA ALA A 31 8.96 -1.51 5.47
C ALA A 31 8.19 -2.72 6.04
N LYS A 32 8.87 -3.62 6.74
CA LYS A 32 8.26 -4.77 7.39
C LYS A 32 7.23 -4.35 8.45
N ARG A 33 7.53 -3.33 9.26
CA ARG A 33 6.62 -2.75 10.26
C ARG A 33 5.39 -2.10 9.61
N ILE A 34 5.53 -1.45 8.45
CA ILE A 34 4.37 -0.92 7.68
C ILE A 34 3.43 -2.07 7.30
N GLY A 35 3.95 -3.14 6.69
CA GLY A 35 3.13 -4.30 6.33
C GLY A 35 2.45 -4.94 7.54
N ALA A 36 3.15 -5.11 8.65
CA ALA A 36 2.61 -5.59 9.91
C ALA A 36 1.50 -4.67 10.45
N ALA A 37 1.70 -3.34 10.38
CA ALA A 37 0.72 -2.36 10.83
C ALA A 37 -0.55 -2.36 9.97
N ILE A 38 -0.44 -2.55 8.66
CA ILE A 38 -1.59 -2.72 7.75
C ILE A 38 -2.37 -4.00 8.12
N ALA A 39 -1.66 -5.12 8.25
CA ALA A 39 -2.23 -6.42 8.56
C ALA A 39 -2.97 -6.45 9.91
N THR A 40 -2.36 -5.93 10.97
CA THR A 40 -2.95 -5.92 12.33
C THR A 40 -4.21 -5.06 12.41
N ARG A 41 -4.45 -4.17 11.44
CA ARG A 41 -5.70 -3.40 11.30
C ARG A 41 -6.73 -4.09 10.39
N GLY A 42 -6.40 -5.28 9.87
CA GLY A 42 -7.28 -6.06 9.01
C GLY A 42 -7.37 -5.58 7.56
N HIS A 43 -6.43 -4.71 7.14
CA HIS A 43 -6.36 -4.20 5.77
C HIS A 43 -5.44 -5.04 4.89
N VAL A 44 -5.41 -4.77 3.59
CA VAL A 44 -4.68 -5.52 2.58
C VAL A 44 -3.41 -4.76 2.20
N THR A 45 -2.26 -5.42 2.25
CA THR A 45 -1.02 -4.88 1.73
C THR A 45 -0.91 -5.16 0.24
N VAL A 46 -0.75 -4.12 -0.56
CA VAL A 46 -0.53 -4.20 -2.01
C VAL A 46 0.91 -3.80 -2.32
N THR A 47 1.58 -4.50 -3.23
CA THR A 47 2.94 -4.16 -3.67
C THR A 47 3.15 -4.50 -5.13
N GLY A 48 4.27 -4.03 -5.67
CA GLY A 48 4.70 -4.34 -7.03
C GLY A 48 5.19 -5.77 -7.26
N ALA A 49 5.02 -6.68 -6.31
CA ALA A 49 5.51 -8.05 -6.37
C ALA A 49 7.02 -8.14 -6.69
N THR A 50 7.80 -7.17 -6.21
CA THR A 50 9.25 -7.09 -6.44
C THR A 50 10.05 -7.49 -5.20
N ILE A 51 11.37 -7.52 -5.35
CA ILE A 51 12.32 -7.62 -4.23
C ILE A 51 12.42 -6.28 -3.48
N GLY A 52 13.22 -6.21 -2.42
CA GLY A 52 13.53 -4.99 -1.67
C GLY A 52 12.42 -4.58 -0.69
N LEU A 53 12.21 -3.27 -0.50
CA LEU A 53 11.29 -2.75 0.51
C LEU A 53 9.84 -3.21 0.33
N PRO A 54 9.27 -3.27 -0.90
CA PRO A 54 7.94 -3.85 -1.12
C PRO A 54 7.82 -5.31 -0.69
N TYR A 55 8.87 -6.12 -0.90
CA TYR A 55 8.90 -7.51 -0.43
C TYR A 55 8.90 -7.60 1.09
N TYR A 56 9.68 -6.75 1.79
CA TYR A 56 9.69 -6.72 3.26
C TYR A 56 8.32 -6.30 3.81
N ALA A 57 7.62 -5.36 3.17
CA ALA A 57 6.26 -5.00 3.56
C ALA A 57 5.29 -6.17 3.37
N ALA A 58 5.34 -6.87 2.24
CA ALA A 58 4.54 -8.07 2.00
C ALA A 58 4.81 -9.14 3.06
N ARG A 59 6.08 -9.40 3.39
CA ARG A 59 6.46 -10.32 4.47
C ARG A 59 5.94 -9.89 5.84
N GLY A 60 6.03 -8.59 6.16
CA GLY A 60 5.49 -8.04 7.40
C GLY A 60 3.99 -8.30 7.55
N ALA A 61 3.24 -8.14 6.46
CA ALA A 61 1.83 -8.49 6.43
C ALA A 61 1.59 -9.99 6.66
N LYS A 62 2.31 -10.85 5.96
CA LYS A 62 2.16 -12.31 6.07
C LYS A 62 2.51 -12.85 7.46
N GLU A 63 3.57 -12.35 8.08
CA GLU A 63 3.98 -12.74 9.44
C GLU A 63 2.97 -12.31 10.51
N ASN A 64 2.07 -11.36 10.19
CA ASN A 64 0.97 -10.91 11.03
C ASN A 64 -0.41 -11.39 10.54
N LEU A 65 -0.46 -12.51 9.80
CA LEU A 65 -1.66 -13.17 9.29
C LEU A 65 -2.53 -12.26 8.39
N GLY A 66 -1.93 -11.22 7.81
CA GLY A 66 -2.58 -10.31 6.88
C GLY A 66 -2.58 -10.82 5.45
N LEU A 67 -3.37 -10.16 4.60
CA LEU A 67 -3.40 -10.40 3.17
C LEU A 67 -2.35 -9.55 2.46
N SER A 68 -1.63 -10.18 1.52
CA SER A 68 -0.67 -9.53 0.64
C SER A 68 -0.98 -9.84 -0.82
N ILE A 69 -1.17 -8.79 -1.61
CA ILE A 69 -1.43 -8.88 -3.06
C ILE A 69 -0.28 -8.24 -3.81
N GLY A 70 0.24 -8.96 -4.79
CA GLY A 70 1.31 -8.50 -5.67
C GLY A 70 0.80 -8.13 -7.06
N PHE A 71 1.27 -7.02 -7.61
CA PHE A 71 1.06 -6.67 -9.02
C PHE A 71 2.37 -6.91 -9.79
N SER A 72 2.38 -7.92 -10.65
CA SER A 72 3.55 -8.30 -11.43
C SER A 72 3.62 -7.55 -12.76
N PRO A 73 4.81 -7.14 -13.22
CA PRO A 73 5.01 -6.60 -14.56
C PRO A 73 4.91 -7.67 -15.66
N SER A 74 4.99 -8.96 -15.29
CA SER A 74 4.95 -10.09 -16.23
C SER A 74 3.53 -10.50 -16.60
N ALA A 75 3.38 -11.24 -17.70
CA ALA A 75 2.10 -11.79 -18.14
C ALA A 75 1.78 -13.16 -17.51
N THR A 76 2.77 -13.84 -16.94
CA THR A 76 2.62 -15.18 -16.37
C THR A 76 3.51 -15.39 -15.15
N MET A 77 3.12 -16.33 -14.27
CA MET A 77 3.95 -16.77 -13.14
C MET A 77 5.33 -17.26 -13.57
N ARG A 78 5.41 -17.98 -14.69
CA ARG A 78 6.68 -18.49 -15.21
C ARG A 78 7.62 -17.34 -15.62
N GLU A 79 7.07 -16.32 -16.28
CA GLU A 79 7.83 -15.13 -16.68
C GLU A 79 8.27 -14.33 -15.44
N HIS A 80 7.37 -14.14 -14.47
CA HIS A 80 7.66 -13.51 -13.18
C HIS A 80 8.87 -14.14 -12.49
N ALA A 81 8.83 -15.46 -12.31
CA ALA A 81 9.89 -16.17 -11.58
C ALA A 81 11.18 -16.33 -12.38
N ARG A 82 11.10 -16.59 -13.71
CA ARG A 82 12.29 -16.96 -14.49
C ARG A 82 12.92 -15.80 -15.27
N LYS A 83 12.11 -14.93 -15.86
CA LYS A 83 12.59 -13.78 -16.63
C LYS A 83 12.89 -12.59 -15.71
N TYR A 84 11.92 -12.22 -14.88
CA TYR A 84 12.05 -11.09 -13.95
C TYR A 84 12.76 -11.46 -12.65
N ARG A 85 12.88 -12.76 -12.31
CA ARG A 85 13.50 -13.28 -11.08
C ARG A 85 12.90 -12.69 -9.81
N LEU A 86 11.58 -12.59 -9.77
CA LEU A 86 10.82 -12.00 -8.68
C LEU A 86 10.25 -13.06 -7.73
N PRO A 87 10.03 -12.73 -6.45
CA PRO A 87 9.58 -13.68 -5.42
C PRO A 87 8.11 -14.04 -5.58
N LEU A 88 7.75 -15.24 -5.13
CA LEU A 88 6.36 -15.76 -5.13
C LEU A 88 5.82 -15.97 -3.70
N ASP A 89 6.70 -16.08 -2.72
CA ASP A 89 6.43 -16.64 -1.38
C ASP A 89 5.76 -15.68 -0.38
N ALA A 90 5.75 -14.38 -0.68
CA ALA A 90 5.21 -13.36 0.23
C ALA A 90 3.79 -12.87 -0.15
N PHE A 91 3.13 -13.54 -1.09
CA PHE A 91 1.85 -13.09 -1.64
C PHE A 91 0.77 -14.17 -1.55
N ASP A 92 -0.45 -13.78 -1.18
CA ASP A 92 -1.63 -14.63 -1.27
C ASP A 92 -2.14 -14.71 -2.71
N TYR A 93 -1.95 -13.65 -3.46
CA TYR A 93 -2.28 -13.58 -4.89
C TYR A 93 -1.34 -12.65 -5.62
N ILE A 94 -0.97 -13.00 -6.86
CA ILE A 94 -0.22 -12.13 -7.76
C ILE A 94 -1.04 -11.89 -9.03
N TYR A 95 -1.34 -10.62 -9.29
CA TYR A 95 -1.95 -10.20 -10.54
C TYR A 95 -0.86 -9.98 -11.60
N PHE A 96 -0.90 -10.77 -12.67
CA PHE A 96 0.07 -10.71 -13.77
C PHE A 96 -0.45 -9.75 -14.83
N THR A 97 0.03 -8.50 -14.83
CA THR A 97 -0.46 -7.44 -15.72
C THR A 97 0.00 -7.59 -17.17
N GLY A 98 1.21 -8.11 -17.39
CA GLY A 98 1.84 -8.20 -18.72
C GLY A 98 2.25 -6.85 -19.32
N THR A 99 2.19 -5.77 -18.53
CA THR A 99 2.38 -4.38 -19.01
C THR A 99 3.75 -3.79 -18.66
N HIS A 100 4.72 -4.62 -18.29
CA HIS A 100 6.03 -4.20 -17.79
C HIS A 100 5.90 -3.33 -16.53
N TYR A 101 7.01 -2.71 -16.09
CA TYR A 101 7.03 -1.96 -14.82
C TYR A 101 6.11 -0.73 -14.85
N MET A 102 6.24 0.12 -15.85
CA MET A 102 5.50 1.39 -15.92
C MET A 102 3.98 1.20 -16.05
N GLY A 103 3.55 0.27 -16.91
CA GLY A 103 2.12 -0.02 -17.06
C GLY A 103 1.53 -0.74 -15.85
N ARG A 104 2.33 -1.58 -15.17
CA ARG A 104 1.95 -2.23 -13.92
C ARG A 104 1.69 -1.20 -12.81
N ASP A 105 2.52 -0.16 -12.69
CA ASP A 105 2.39 0.88 -11.66
C ASP A 105 1.01 1.54 -11.73
N ILE A 106 0.54 1.87 -12.92
CA ILE A 106 -0.81 2.45 -13.14
C ILE A 106 -1.89 1.51 -12.58
N SER A 107 -1.87 0.23 -12.98
CA SER A 107 -2.87 -0.74 -12.52
C SER A 107 -2.84 -0.94 -11.00
N MET A 108 -1.65 -0.98 -10.42
CA MET A 108 -1.45 -1.16 -8.98
C MET A 108 -1.98 0.03 -8.18
N ILE A 109 -1.63 1.25 -8.59
CA ILE A 109 -2.05 2.45 -7.88
C ILE A 109 -3.56 2.67 -8.02
N HIS A 110 -4.14 2.51 -9.22
CA HIS A 110 -5.59 2.60 -9.40
C HIS A 110 -6.38 1.60 -8.53
N SER A 111 -5.83 0.40 -8.33
CA SER A 111 -6.46 -0.65 -7.51
C SER A 111 -6.24 -0.48 -6.00
N SER A 112 -5.51 0.54 -5.58
CA SER A 112 -5.20 0.80 -4.17
C SER A 112 -5.99 1.99 -3.65
N ASP A 113 -6.42 1.93 -2.38
CA ASP A 113 -7.13 3.04 -1.72
C ASP A 113 -6.17 4.12 -1.21
N ALA A 114 -4.93 3.73 -0.89
CA ALA A 114 -3.86 4.64 -0.47
C ALA A 114 -2.49 4.10 -0.86
N VAL A 115 -1.48 4.96 -0.81
CA VAL A 115 -0.08 4.62 -1.11
C VAL A 115 0.83 5.03 0.04
N ILE A 116 1.78 4.18 0.42
CA ILE A 116 2.85 4.51 1.38
C ILE A 116 4.19 4.36 0.67
N CYS A 117 4.98 5.43 0.63
CA CYS A 117 6.32 5.46 0.06
C CYS A 117 7.37 5.26 1.15
N VAL A 118 8.31 4.32 0.90
CA VAL A 118 9.42 3.98 1.79
C VAL A 118 10.71 3.99 1.00
N GLY A 119 11.60 4.94 1.27
CA GLY A 119 12.82 5.09 0.48
C GLY A 119 12.50 5.29 -1.00
N GLY A 120 13.16 4.52 -1.84
CA GLY A 120 12.78 4.44 -3.23
C GLY A 120 13.64 5.25 -4.19
N ARG A 121 13.32 5.10 -5.47
CA ARG A 121 13.96 5.79 -6.58
C ARG A 121 12.90 6.25 -7.59
N PHE A 122 13.23 6.33 -8.88
CA PHE A 122 12.32 6.81 -9.93
C PHE A 122 11.00 6.03 -10.02
N GLY A 123 11.00 4.70 -9.76
CA GLY A 123 9.75 3.91 -9.71
C GLY A 123 8.82 4.39 -8.60
N THR A 124 9.36 4.57 -7.39
CA THR A 124 8.60 5.09 -6.24
C THR A 124 8.09 6.51 -6.51
N LEU A 125 8.90 7.36 -7.15
CA LEU A 125 8.47 8.70 -7.53
C LEU A 125 7.35 8.65 -8.60
N ASN A 126 7.44 7.73 -9.58
CA ASN A 126 6.37 7.52 -10.56
C ASN A 126 5.06 7.08 -9.90
N GLU A 127 5.13 6.10 -8.98
CA GLU A 127 3.98 5.62 -8.22
C GLU A 127 3.38 6.73 -7.34
N PHE A 128 4.22 7.56 -6.71
CA PHE A 128 3.80 8.75 -5.96
C PHE A 128 3.05 9.75 -6.85
N ILE A 129 3.58 10.07 -8.04
CA ILE A 129 2.94 11.02 -8.97
C ILE A 129 1.58 10.50 -9.43
N ILE A 130 1.47 9.21 -9.79
CA ILE A 130 0.18 8.62 -10.17
C ILE A 130 -0.82 8.74 -9.01
N ALA A 131 -0.43 8.41 -7.79
CA ALA A 131 -1.29 8.50 -6.61
C ALA A 131 -1.74 9.95 -6.32
N LEU A 132 -0.84 10.92 -6.51
CA LEU A 132 -1.11 12.34 -6.32
C LEU A 132 -2.14 12.86 -7.33
N GLU A 133 -1.96 12.54 -8.61
CA GLU A 133 -2.90 12.90 -9.68
C GLU A 133 -4.28 12.24 -9.51
N GLU A 134 -4.32 11.00 -8.99
CA GLU A 134 -5.56 10.31 -8.65
C GLU A 134 -6.21 10.81 -7.34
N GLY A 135 -5.58 11.75 -6.64
CA GLY A 135 -6.06 12.32 -5.39
C GLY A 135 -6.16 11.33 -4.23
N LYS A 136 -5.34 10.30 -4.23
CA LYS A 136 -5.31 9.28 -3.17
C LYS A 136 -4.58 9.76 -1.93
N PRO A 137 -4.95 9.28 -0.72
CA PRO A 137 -4.13 9.45 0.48
C PRO A 137 -2.74 8.86 0.29
N ILE A 138 -1.70 9.64 0.57
CA ILE A 138 -0.31 9.23 0.43
C ILE A 138 0.43 9.41 1.76
N GLY A 139 1.12 8.38 2.20
CA GLY A 139 2.02 8.40 3.34
C GLY A 139 3.47 8.37 2.89
N ILE A 140 4.28 9.29 3.38
CA ILE A 140 5.72 9.34 3.15
C ILE A 140 6.44 8.99 4.46
N LEU A 141 7.21 7.92 4.45
CA LEU A 141 8.02 7.56 5.61
C LEU A 141 9.32 8.38 5.58
N ASN A 142 9.38 9.40 6.42
CA ASN A 142 10.54 10.27 6.57
C ASN A 142 11.77 9.50 7.05
N GLY A 143 12.96 9.92 6.59
CA GLY A 143 14.21 9.31 6.97
C GLY A 143 14.42 7.89 6.44
N SER A 144 13.60 7.45 5.50
CA SER A 144 13.74 6.15 4.84
C SER A 144 14.66 6.17 3.61
N GLY A 145 15.17 7.35 3.26
CA GLY A 145 16.12 7.57 2.17
C GLY A 145 15.49 7.71 0.79
N GLY A 146 16.30 8.08 -0.19
CA GLY A 146 15.94 8.09 -1.60
C GLY A 146 14.81 9.04 -1.96
N ALA A 147 13.85 8.58 -2.77
CA ALA A 147 12.74 9.40 -3.25
C ALA A 147 11.87 9.95 -2.10
N SER A 148 11.68 9.20 -1.02
CA SER A 148 10.88 9.64 0.13
C SER A 148 11.43 10.92 0.78
N ASP A 149 12.73 11.11 0.80
CA ASP A 149 13.36 12.27 1.45
C ASP A 149 13.28 13.57 0.61
N ILE A 150 13.00 13.47 -0.69
CA ILE A 150 12.90 14.64 -1.59
C ILE A 150 11.44 15.05 -1.89
N ILE A 151 10.47 14.21 -1.56
CA ILE A 151 9.05 14.48 -1.88
C ILE A 151 8.55 15.75 -1.18
N ASP A 152 8.98 16.05 0.05
CA ASP A 152 8.58 17.28 0.76
C ASP A 152 9.04 18.55 0.02
N GLU A 153 10.25 18.54 -0.53
CA GLU A 153 10.74 19.65 -1.35
C GLU A 153 9.97 19.75 -2.67
N LEU A 154 9.71 18.59 -3.32
CA LEU A 154 8.93 18.54 -4.55
C LEU A 154 7.51 19.11 -4.35
N MET A 155 6.85 18.75 -3.24
CA MET A 155 5.53 19.27 -2.89
C MET A 155 5.53 20.79 -2.68
N ARG A 156 6.57 21.33 -2.05
CA ARG A 156 6.72 22.79 -1.86
C ARG A 156 6.95 23.56 -3.15
N VAL A 157 7.67 22.96 -4.11
CA VAL A 157 8.00 23.61 -5.39
C VAL A 157 6.81 23.55 -6.38
N LEU A 158 6.09 22.44 -6.42
CA LEU A 158 5.03 22.21 -7.41
C LEU A 158 3.64 22.62 -6.92
N GLU A 159 3.47 22.84 -5.61
CA GLU A 159 2.21 23.29 -4.98
C GLU A 159 0.96 22.53 -5.51
N PRO A 160 0.95 21.17 -5.49
CA PRO A 160 -0.14 20.42 -6.10
C PRO A 160 -1.46 20.64 -5.35
N PRO A 161 -2.60 20.58 -6.06
CA PRO A 161 -3.89 20.55 -5.41
C PRO A 161 -3.98 19.32 -4.50
N ARG A 162 -4.72 19.40 -3.37
CA ARG A 162 -4.87 18.31 -2.39
C ARG A 162 -3.55 17.85 -1.72
N HIS A 163 -2.63 18.79 -1.50
CA HIS A 163 -1.44 18.54 -0.67
C HIS A 163 -1.76 18.04 0.75
N ASP A 164 -2.97 18.30 1.24
CA ASP A 164 -3.51 17.82 2.52
C ASP A 164 -3.68 16.29 2.58
N MET A 165 -3.69 15.61 1.44
CA MET A 165 -3.73 14.14 1.33
C MET A 165 -2.35 13.50 1.44
N VAL A 166 -1.27 14.28 1.45
CA VAL A 166 0.11 13.77 1.59
C VAL A 166 0.57 13.94 3.04
N LEU A 167 0.80 12.83 3.72
CA LEU A 167 1.19 12.77 5.12
C LEU A 167 2.65 12.37 5.25
N PHE A 168 3.37 13.04 6.14
CA PHE A 168 4.75 12.72 6.49
C PHE A 168 4.82 12.23 7.94
N ASP A 169 5.54 11.15 8.20
CA ASP A 169 5.77 10.60 9.53
C ASP A 169 7.05 9.76 9.54
N ASP A 170 7.78 9.71 10.64
CA ASP A 170 8.96 8.87 10.82
C ASP A 170 8.64 7.51 11.47
N ASN A 171 7.42 7.36 11.99
CA ASN A 171 6.95 6.14 12.61
C ASN A 171 5.98 5.37 11.70
N PRO A 172 6.32 4.13 11.30
CA PRO A 172 5.50 3.30 10.42
C PRO A 172 4.06 3.09 10.89
N GLU A 173 3.86 2.79 12.17
CA GLU A 173 2.56 2.49 12.74
C GLU A 173 1.68 3.74 12.80
N ASN A 174 2.26 4.90 13.13
CA ASN A 174 1.57 6.19 13.13
C ASN A 174 1.17 6.58 11.72
N LEU A 175 2.06 6.42 10.75
CA LEU A 175 1.78 6.71 9.34
C LEU A 175 0.59 5.89 8.84
N VAL A 176 0.59 4.57 9.06
CA VAL A 176 -0.54 3.70 8.70
C VAL A 176 -1.82 4.13 9.41
N ASN A 177 -1.76 4.46 10.71
CA ASN A 177 -2.92 4.94 11.47
C ASN A 177 -3.54 6.21 10.88
N ARG A 178 -2.70 7.15 10.46
CA ARG A 178 -3.13 8.43 9.89
C ARG A 178 -3.77 8.23 8.52
N ILE A 179 -3.21 7.37 7.69
CA ILE A 179 -3.78 6.97 6.38
C ILE A 179 -5.15 6.33 6.58
N VAL A 180 -5.27 5.34 7.46
CA VAL A 180 -6.56 4.67 7.73
C VAL A 180 -7.62 5.66 8.22
N LYS A 181 -7.26 6.63 9.06
CA LYS A 181 -8.20 7.68 9.51
C LYS A 181 -8.73 8.55 8.36
N ILE A 182 -7.90 8.85 7.36
CA ILE A 182 -8.37 9.58 6.17
C ILE A 182 -9.36 8.70 5.40
N LEU A 183 -9.00 7.45 5.13
CA LEU A 183 -9.85 6.50 4.41
C LEU A 183 -11.19 6.27 5.14
N ASP A 184 -11.18 6.11 6.46
CA ASP A 184 -12.40 5.99 7.27
C ASP A 184 -13.31 7.21 7.15
N LYS A 185 -12.72 8.42 7.08
CA LYS A 185 -13.46 9.66 6.89
C LYS A 185 -14.06 9.77 5.49
N GLU A 186 -13.28 9.42 4.46
CA GLU A 186 -13.74 9.46 3.05
C GLU A 186 -14.83 8.42 2.76
N THR A 187 -14.87 7.31 3.50
CA THR A 187 -15.84 6.22 3.30
C THR A 187 -16.91 6.15 4.40
N ALA A 188 -17.10 7.20 5.16
CA ALA A 188 -18.02 7.21 6.31
C ALA A 188 -19.51 6.96 5.92
N ASP A 189 -19.93 7.47 4.78
CA ASP A 189 -21.24 7.22 4.17
C ASP A 189 -21.42 5.76 3.78
N LEU A 190 -20.45 5.20 3.06
CA LEU A 190 -20.44 3.78 2.68
C LEU A 190 -20.45 2.85 3.90
N HIS A 191 -19.75 3.22 4.98
CA HIS A 191 -19.76 2.49 6.24
C HIS A 191 -21.19 2.43 6.83
N SER A 192 -21.89 3.55 6.82
CA SER A 192 -23.28 3.66 7.32
C SER A 192 -24.23 2.79 6.51
N ASP A 193 -24.12 2.80 5.19
CA ASP A 193 -24.93 2.00 4.29
C ASP A 193 -24.71 0.48 4.50
N LEU A 194 -23.46 0.05 4.66
CA LEU A 194 -23.13 -1.35 4.90
C LEU A 194 -23.63 -1.85 6.27
N VAL A 195 -23.61 -1.01 7.31
CA VAL A 195 -24.21 -1.35 8.62
C VAL A 195 -25.71 -1.55 8.48
N ASN A 196 -26.40 -0.65 7.80
CA ASN A 196 -27.85 -0.74 7.55
C ASN A 196 -28.22 -2.00 6.76
N LEU A 197 -27.47 -2.33 5.69
CA LEU A 197 -27.66 -3.55 4.91
C LEU A 197 -27.48 -4.82 5.75
N LYS A 198 -26.45 -4.91 6.59
CA LYS A 198 -26.26 -6.05 7.51
C LYS A 198 -27.42 -6.22 8.47
N THR A 199 -27.94 -5.14 9.02
CA THR A 199 -29.08 -5.15 9.93
C THR A 199 -30.35 -5.67 9.24
N LEU A 200 -30.62 -5.21 8.01
CA LEU A 200 -31.74 -5.68 7.19
C LEU A 200 -31.63 -7.16 6.81
N MET A 201 -30.42 -7.64 6.49
CA MET A 201 -30.19 -9.05 6.15
C MET A 201 -30.34 -9.98 7.36
N ASN A 202 -29.93 -9.55 8.54
CA ASN A 202 -30.08 -10.32 9.78
C ASN A 202 -31.54 -10.34 10.26
N GLY A 203 -32.28 -9.26 10.10
CA GLY A 203 -33.71 -9.21 10.43
C GLY A 203 -34.61 -10.11 9.56
N ARG A 204 -34.19 -10.42 8.31
CA ARG A 204 -34.90 -11.34 7.41
C ARG A 204 -34.65 -12.83 7.69
N ARG A 205 -33.63 -13.17 8.51
CA ARG A 205 -33.31 -14.56 8.89
C ARG A 205 -34.01 -15.01 10.17
N SER A 206 -34.65 -14.11 10.87
CA SER A 206 -35.35 -14.35 12.15
C SER A 206 -36.90 -14.33 12.03
N GLY A 207 -37.45 -14.32 10.84
CA GLY A 207 -38.86 -14.49 10.50
C GLY A 207 -39.06 -15.67 9.57
#